data_fb3d577c82e4fbc7468821efd3543648
#
_entry.id   fb3d577c82e4fbc7468821efd3543648
#
_cell.length_a   1.000
_cell.length_b   1.000
_cell.length_c   1.000
_cell.angle_alpha   90.00
_cell.angle_beta   90.00
_cell.angle_gamma   90.00
#
_symmetry.space_group_name_H-M   'P 1'
#
loop_
_entity.id
_entity.type
_entity.pdbx_description
1 polymer ?
#
loop_
_entity_poly.entity_id
_entity_poly.type
_entity_poly.pdbx_seq_one_letter_code
_entity_poly.pdbx_strand_id
1 'polypeptide(L)'
;ANLYYTSGRVFCGYTYVPAEGDMIYFVRRPVGLTGDNCVYIHKPEQIPGEMQKRGLSIPATLMLEGDSLSFNEYNRLASVFSTSRILGGGTALIRRVRAVKTPYEMELIRQSAASHDMLYRHIPKLYKEGMTDQEFAIEIEHAARQHGSLGIFRIFGRSMEIFMGNVLAGENADTPTPYDFAMGGAGLDDSLPIGCNGTTIRRGQTVMVDINGNFTGYMTDLTRVF
;
A
#
# COMPACT_ATOMS: atom_id res chain seq x y z
N ALA A 1 6.09 -1.73 0.73
CA ALA A 1 5.41 -1.61 2.02
C ALA A 1 6.26 -2.20 3.15
N ASN A 2 6.76 -3.44 3.01
CA ASN A 2 7.48 -4.11 4.08
C ASN A 2 8.86 -3.49 4.38
N LEU A 3 9.57 -2.97 3.39
CA LEU A 3 10.80 -2.21 3.64
C LEU A 3 10.55 -0.98 4.52
N TYR A 4 9.45 -0.25 4.27
CA TYR A 4 9.07 0.88 5.12
C TYR A 4 8.66 0.41 6.51
N TYR A 5 7.89 -0.66 6.61
CA TYR A 5 7.45 -1.20 7.90
C TYR A 5 8.63 -1.59 8.80
N THR A 6 9.64 -2.26 8.25
CA THR A 6 10.80 -2.74 8.99
C THR A 6 11.82 -1.65 9.33
N SER A 7 11.91 -0.59 8.52
CA SER A 7 13.00 0.39 8.61
C SER A 7 12.53 1.82 8.92
N GLY A 8 11.24 2.12 8.80
CA GLY A 8 10.70 3.49 8.82
C GLY A 8 11.14 4.33 7.61
N ARG A 9 11.76 3.73 6.58
CA ARG A 9 12.33 4.43 5.41
C ARG A 9 11.95 3.73 4.12
N VAL A 10 11.93 4.48 3.03
CA VAL A 10 11.78 3.93 1.68
C VAL A 10 13.12 3.95 0.99
N PHE A 11 13.59 2.80 0.57
CA PHE A 11 14.84 2.66 -0.19
C PHE A 11 14.74 1.52 -1.21
N CYS A 12 15.62 1.54 -2.19
CA CYS A 12 15.81 0.43 -3.10
C CYS A 12 16.90 -0.50 -2.54
N GLY A 13 16.54 -1.73 -2.22
CA GLY A 13 17.44 -2.68 -1.60
C GLY A 13 16.69 -3.81 -0.90
N TYR A 14 17.33 -4.38 0.10
CA TYR A 14 16.81 -5.54 0.83
C TYR A 14 16.95 -5.33 2.34
N THR A 15 15.98 -5.77 3.10
CA THR A 15 16.10 -5.90 4.56
C THR A 15 16.32 -7.37 4.90
N TYR A 16 17.41 -7.66 5.57
CA TYR A 16 17.64 -8.95 6.19
C TYR A 16 17.18 -8.91 7.64
N VAL A 17 16.26 -9.79 7.98
CA VAL A 17 15.75 -9.97 9.34
C VAL A 17 16.27 -11.30 9.86
N PRO A 18 17.30 -11.32 10.73
CA PRO A 18 17.79 -12.55 11.33
C PRO A 18 16.79 -13.12 12.33
N ALA A 19 16.91 -14.40 12.65
CA ALA A 19 16.10 -15.02 13.71
C ALA A 19 16.44 -14.41 15.09
N GLU A 20 17.67 -14.00 15.29
CA GLU A 20 18.16 -13.33 16.49
C GLU A 20 19.09 -12.17 16.09
N GLY A 21 19.03 -11.07 16.85
CA GLY A 21 19.85 -9.88 16.60
C GLY A 21 19.13 -8.83 15.73
N ASP A 22 19.91 -7.83 15.30
CA ASP A 22 19.40 -6.65 14.63
C ASP A 22 19.23 -6.85 13.12
N MET A 23 18.20 -6.19 12.57
CA MET A 23 17.95 -6.14 11.13
C MET A 23 19.08 -5.39 10.41
N ILE A 24 19.39 -5.83 9.18
CA ILE A 24 20.36 -5.17 8.30
C ILE A 24 19.65 -4.68 7.03
N TYR A 25 19.95 -3.45 6.66
CA TYR A 25 19.42 -2.80 5.46
C TYR A 25 20.51 -2.76 4.39
N PHE A 26 20.40 -3.61 3.38
CA PHE A 26 21.26 -3.60 2.20
C PHE A 26 20.73 -2.60 1.20
N VAL A 27 21.28 -1.41 1.19
CA VAL A 27 20.78 -0.25 0.46
C VAL A 27 21.51 -0.11 -0.88
N ARG A 28 20.75 0.02 -1.95
CA ARG A 28 21.28 0.37 -3.27
C ARG A 28 21.17 1.87 -3.55
N ARG A 29 20.05 2.47 -3.13
CA ARG A 29 19.76 3.92 -3.24
C ARG A 29 18.57 4.30 -2.34
N PRO A 30 18.39 5.58 -1.94
CA PRO A 30 19.32 6.67 -2.20
C PRO A 30 20.64 6.48 -1.43
N VAL A 31 21.67 7.21 -1.82
CA VAL A 31 22.90 7.36 -1.01
C VAL A 31 22.65 8.34 0.14
N GLY A 32 23.42 8.22 1.21
CA GLY A 32 23.32 9.12 2.38
C GLY A 32 22.39 8.62 3.50
N LEU A 33 21.80 7.42 3.38
CA LEU A 33 21.17 6.78 4.53
C LEU A 33 22.28 6.36 5.53
N THR A 34 22.13 6.78 6.77
CA THR A 34 23.10 6.50 7.85
C THR A 34 22.47 5.58 8.90
N GLY A 35 23.31 4.91 9.64
CA GLY A 35 22.97 4.00 10.74
C GLY A 35 23.84 2.75 10.71
N ASP A 36 24.09 2.17 11.87
CA ASP A 36 24.97 1.00 12.03
C ASP A 36 24.46 -0.22 11.26
N ASN A 37 23.15 -0.28 11.01
CA ASN A 37 22.51 -1.37 10.27
C ASN A 37 22.42 -1.11 8.76
N CYS A 38 22.88 0.05 8.25
CA CYS A 38 22.87 0.37 6.83
C CYS A 38 24.15 -0.11 6.15
N VAL A 39 24.00 -0.92 5.11
CA VAL A 39 25.09 -1.45 4.30
C VAL A 39 24.85 -1.12 2.84
N TYR A 40 25.75 -0.36 2.22
CA TYR A 40 25.61 -0.04 0.81
C TYR A 40 26.12 -1.17 -0.07
N ILE A 41 25.30 -1.53 -1.04
CA ILE A 41 25.62 -2.54 -2.05
C ILE A 41 25.24 -2.02 -3.45
N HIS A 42 25.93 -2.49 -4.47
CA HIS A 42 25.55 -2.26 -5.86
C HIS A 42 24.66 -3.38 -6.40
N LYS A 43 24.88 -4.60 -5.94
CA LYS A 43 24.15 -5.80 -6.39
C LYS A 43 23.98 -6.81 -5.25
N PRO A 44 22.93 -7.65 -5.29
CA PRO A 44 22.63 -8.60 -4.20
C PRO A 44 23.73 -9.65 -3.97
N GLU A 45 24.57 -9.93 -4.97
CA GLU A 45 25.71 -10.87 -4.84
C GLU A 45 26.75 -10.41 -3.82
N GLN A 46 26.72 -9.17 -3.40
CA GLN A 46 27.59 -8.64 -2.34
C GLN A 46 27.07 -8.96 -0.92
N ILE A 47 25.80 -9.30 -0.78
CA ILE A 47 25.15 -9.49 0.53
C ILE A 47 25.89 -10.53 1.39
N PRO A 48 26.19 -11.75 0.90
CA PRO A 48 26.90 -12.74 1.72
C PRO A 48 28.25 -12.25 2.25
N GLY A 49 29.03 -11.56 1.42
CA GLY A 49 30.31 -11.00 1.82
C GLY A 49 30.17 -9.89 2.86
N GLU A 50 29.16 -9.04 2.74
CA GLU A 50 28.89 -7.98 3.72
C GLU A 50 28.37 -8.55 5.06
N MET A 51 27.60 -9.64 5.02
CA MET A 51 27.20 -10.38 6.22
C MET A 51 28.42 -10.96 6.94
N GLN A 52 29.32 -11.60 6.21
CA GLN A 52 30.55 -12.18 6.79
C GLN A 52 31.46 -11.13 7.42
N LYS A 53 31.64 -9.96 6.79
CA LYS A 53 32.39 -8.82 7.37
C LYS A 53 31.83 -8.35 8.71
N ARG A 54 30.55 -8.59 8.96
CA ARG A 54 29.85 -8.26 10.21
C ARG A 54 29.79 -9.42 11.20
N GLY A 55 30.48 -10.51 10.92
CA GLY A 55 30.51 -11.71 11.76
C GLY A 55 29.22 -12.55 11.67
N LEU A 56 28.39 -12.32 10.67
CA LEU A 56 27.17 -13.10 10.47
C LEU A 56 27.43 -14.29 9.55
N SER A 57 26.90 -15.44 9.94
CA SER A 57 26.91 -16.62 9.07
C SER A 57 25.74 -16.56 8.06
N ILE A 58 25.94 -17.22 6.92
CA ILE A 58 24.84 -17.43 5.98
C ILE A 58 23.81 -18.38 6.64
N PRO A 59 22.53 -18.01 6.68
CA PRO A 59 21.52 -18.82 7.35
C PRO A 59 21.29 -20.15 6.64
N ALA A 60 21.11 -21.23 7.38
CA ALA A 60 20.77 -22.53 6.81
C ALA A 60 19.40 -22.52 6.11
N THR A 61 18.47 -21.68 6.57
CA THR A 61 17.16 -21.47 5.95
C THR A 61 16.90 -19.98 5.79
N LEU A 62 16.46 -19.55 4.62
CA LEU A 62 16.11 -18.17 4.30
C LEU A 62 14.72 -18.10 3.71
N MET A 63 13.87 -17.24 4.28
CA MET A 63 12.55 -16.93 3.73
C MET A 63 12.61 -15.69 2.85
N LEU A 64 12.07 -15.80 1.63
CA LEU A 64 11.90 -14.68 0.72
C LEU A 64 10.42 -14.30 0.63
N GLU A 65 10.15 -13.04 0.29
CA GLU A 65 8.80 -12.55 -0.02
C GLU A 65 8.37 -12.99 -1.43
N GLY A 66 8.13 -14.29 -1.60
CA GLY A 66 7.89 -14.91 -2.91
C GLY A 66 6.68 -14.35 -3.66
N ASP A 67 5.68 -13.78 -2.95
CA ASP A 67 4.51 -13.15 -3.57
C ASP A 67 4.80 -11.76 -4.15
N SER A 68 5.91 -11.14 -3.77
CA SER A 68 6.24 -9.75 -4.14
C SER A 68 7.44 -9.64 -5.07
N LEU A 69 8.32 -10.64 -5.05
CA LEU A 69 9.49 -10.69 -5.92
C LEU A 69 9.09 -11.17 -7.31
N SER A 70 9.69 -10.58 -8.34
CA SER A 70 9.62 -11.18 -9.68
C SER A 70 10.31 -12.55 -9.67
N PHE A 71 9.90 -13.44 -10.58
CA PHE A 71 10.53 -14.76 -10.72
C PHE A 71 12.06 -14.66 -10.89
N ASN A 72 12.53 -13.70 -11.70
CA ASN A 72 13.96 -13.51 -11.93
C ASN A 72 14.69 -13.02 -10.67
N GLU A 73 14.07 -12.14 -9.90
CA GLU A 73 14.67 -11.63 -8.66
C GLU A 73 14.68 -12.71 -7.58
N TYR A 74 13.63 -13.50 -7.46
CA TYR A 74 13.59 -14.66 -6.57
C TYR A 74 14.71 -15.65 -6.87
N ASN A 75 14.86 -16.06 -8.14
CA ASN A 75 15.90 -16.99 -8.56
C ASN A 75 17.32 -16.41 -8.37
N ARG A 76 17.49 -15.12 -8.62
CA ARG A 76 18.77 -14.44 -8.37
C ARG A 76 19.15 -14.48 -6.89
N LEU A 77 18.21 -14.16 -6.00
CA LEU A 77 18.47 -14.25 -4.56
C LEU A 77 18.70 -15.70 -4.10
N ALA A 78 17.95 -16.65 -4.63
CA ALA A 78 18.18 -18.06 -4.37
C ALA A 78 19.59 -18.52 -4.78
N SER A 79 20.09 -18.03 -5.91
CA SER A 79 21.47 -18.32 -6.37
C SER A 79 22.52 -17.63 -5.47
N VAL A 80 22.26 -16.41 -5.01
CA VAL A 80 23.15 -15.69 -4.07
C VAL A 80 23.29 -16.44 -2.75
N PHE A 81 22.22 -17.07 -2.29
CA PHE A 81 22.17 -17.87 -1.06
C PHE A 81 22.09 -19.37 -1.35
N SER A 82 22.90 -19.85 -2.30
CA SER A 82 22.87 -21.24 -2.79
C SER A 82 23.08 -22.31 -1.73
N THR A 83 23.68 -21.97 -0.60
CA THR A 83 23.87 -22.88 0.54
C THR A 83 22.68 -22.90 1.51
N SER A 84 21.73 -22.01 1.33
CA SER A 84 20.55 -21.91 2.17
C SER A 84 19.38 -22.69 1.57
N ARG A 85 18.54 -23.27 2.43
CA ARG A 85 17.22 -23.74 2.02
C ARG A 85 16.29 -22.52 1.83
N ILE A 86 15.88 -22.24 0.60
CA ILE A 86 15.04 -21.09 0.28
C ILE A 86 13.56 -21.46 0.43
N LEU A 87 12.80 -20.63 1.12
CA LEU A 87 11.36 -20.73 1.32
C LEU A 87 10.67 -19.45 0.84
N GLY A 88 9.51 -19.56 0.18
CA GLY A 88 8.75 -18.42 -0.37
C GLY A 88 7.76 -17.75 0.61
N GLY A 89 7.71 -18.19 1.87
CA GLY A 89 6.67 -17.78 2.84
C GLY A 89 6.90 -16.46 3.58
N GLY A 90 7.91 -15.67 3.20
CA GLY A 90 8.27 -14.43 3.92
C GLY A 90 7.13 -13.41 4.00
N THR A 91 6.37 -13.23 2.94
CA THR A 91 5.21 -12.31 2.90
C THR A 91 4.17 -12.67 3.96
N ALA A 92 3.80 -13.94 4.06
CA ALA A 92 2.79 -14.40 5.02
C ALA A 92 3.26 -14.20 6.47
N LEU A 93 4.56 -14.41 6.74
CA LEU A 93 5.15 -14.17 8.06
C LEU A 93 5.06 -12.69 8.45
N ILE A 94 5.51 -11.78 7.58
CA ILE A 94 5.49 -10.34 7.85
C ILE A 94 4.05 -9.83 7.99
N ARG A 95 3.11 -10.35 7.21
CA ARG A 95 1.68 -10.01 7.34
C ARG A 95 1.12 -10.37 8.71
N ARG A 96 1.46 -11.53 9.24
CA ARG A 96 1.04 -11.93 10.61
C ARG A 96 1.58 -10.97 11.67
N VAL A 97 2.84 -10.56 11.55
CA VAL A 97 3.43 -9.58 12.47
C VAL A 97 2.69 -8.24 12.37
N ARG A 98 2.44 -7.76 11.14
CA ARG A 98 1.73 -6.49 10.88
C ARG A 98 0.23 -6.54 11.27
N ALA A 99 -0.35 -7.72 11.39
CA ALA A 99 -1.77 -7.87 11.78
C ALA A 99 -2.03 -7.34 13.19
N VAL A 100 -1.09 -7.53 14.10
CA VAL A 100 -1.18 -7.01 15.47
C VAL A 100 -0.40 -5.70 15.56
N LYS A 101 -1.11 -4.60 15.81
CA LYS A 101 -0.55 -3.25 15.81
C LYS A 101 0.07 -2.91 17.15
N THR A 102 1.22 -2.27 17.11
CA THR A 102 1.86 -1.68 18.28
C THR A 102 1.11 -0.43 18.76
N PRO A 103 1.33 0.06 20.00
CA PRO A 103 0.74 1.33 20.45
C PRO A 103 1.10 2.52 19.56
N TYR A 104 2.32 2.56 19.02
CA TYR A 104 2.76 3.59 18.08
C TYR A 104 1.96 3.56 16.77
N GLU A 105 1.80 2.38 16.18
CA GLU A 105 0.99 2.20 14.96
C GLU A 105 -0.48 2.55 15.20
N MET A 106 -1.03 2.17 16.35
CA MET A 106 -2.40 2.52 16.73
C MET A 106 -2.61 4.02 16.84
N GLU A 107 -1.63 4.77 17.32
CA GLU A 107 -1.70 6.22 17.38
C GLU A 107 -1.75 6.84 15.98
N LEU A 108 -0.89 6.39 15.07
CA LEU A 108 -0.90 6.86 13.67
C LEU A 108 -2.21 6.52 12.93
N ILE A 109 -2.77 5.33 13.20
CA ILE A 109 -4.07 4.93 12.66
C ILE A 109 -5.18 5.83 13.19
N ARG A 110 -5.20 6.16 14.50
CA ARG A 110 -6.19 7.07 15.09
C ARG A 110 -6.11 8.47 14.50
N GLN A 111 -4.91 9.01 14.28
CA GLN A 111 -4.71 10.30 13.62
C GLN A 111 -5.23 10.28 12.19
N SER A 112 -4.94 9.23 11.43
CA SER A 112 -5.46 9.06 10.08
C SER A 112 -6.99 8.95 10.09
N ALA A 113 -7.56 8.19 11.02
CA ALA A 113 -9.00 8.02 11.16
C ALA A 113 -9.72 9.32 11.53
N ALA A 114 -9.15 10.13 12.42
CA ALA A 114 -9.72 11.42 12.80
C ALA A 114 -9.76 12.39 11.61
N SER A 115 -8.67 12.45 10.82
CA SER A 115 -8.63 13.26 9.60
C SER A 115 -9.61 12.76 8.53
N HIS A 116 -9.75 11.46 8.43
CA HIS A 116 -10.69 10.81 7.50
C HIS A 116 -12.16 11.09 7.89
N ASP A 117 -12.49 11.02 9.18
CA ASP A 117 -13.84 11.38 9.68
C ASP A 117 -14.18 12.85 9.41
N MET A 118 -13.22 13.76 9.61
CA MET A 118 -13.41 15.17 9.27
C MET A 118 -13.71 15.37 7.78
N LEU A 119 -13.01 14.67 6.90
CA LEU A 119 -13.28 14.70 5.47
C LEU A 119 -14.70 14.22 5.18
N TYR A 120 -15.13 13.09 5.74
CA TYR A 120 -16.47 12.55 5.52
C TYR A 120 -17.58 13.50 5.98
N ARG A 121 -17.39 14.22 7.07
CA ARG A 121 -18.33 15.28 7.53
C ARG A 121 -18.38 16.47 6.56
N HIS A 122 -17.34 16.65 5.74
CA HIS A 122 -17.28 17.74 4.77
C HIS A 122 -17.87 17.34 3.41
N ILE A 123 -17.86 16.06 3.04
CA ILE A 123 -18.32 15.55 1.73
C ILE A 123 -19.68 16.10 1.29
N PRO A 124 -20.74 16.11 2.13
CA PRO A 124 -22.03 16.63 1.68
C PRO A 124 -22.02 18.09 1.21
N LYS A 125 -21.05 18.89 1.67
CA LYS A 125 -20.92 20.30 1.31
C LYS A 125 -20.18 20.52 -0.03
N LEU A 126 -19.53 19.48 -0.54
CA LEU A 126 -18.81 19.52 -1.81
C LEU A 126 -19.73 19.31 -3.01
N TYR A 127 -20.88 18.63 -2.78
CA TYR A 127 -21.82 18.35 -3.84
C TYR A 127 -22.51 19.62 -4.35
N LYS A 128 -22.64 19.74 -5.65
CA LYS A 128 -23.44 20.73 -6.34
C LYS A 128 -24.42 20.03 -7.26
N GLU A 129 -25.64 20.54 -7.33
CA GLU A 129 -26.69 19.95 -8.17
C GLU A 129 -26.25 19.85 -9.63
N GLY A 130 -26.41 18.68 -10.24
CA GLY A 130 -26.00 18.39 -11.61
C GLY A 130 -24.61 17.83 -11.78
N MET A 131 -23.85 17.71 -10.72
CA MET A 131 -22.54 17.02 -10.78
C MET A 131 -22.72 15.56 -11.19
N THR A 132 -21.75 15.07 -11.95
CA THR A 132 -21.53 13.65 -12.16
C THR A 132 -20.84 13.01 -10.96
N ASP A 133 -20.89 11.68 -10.87
CA ASP A 133 -20.16 10.89 -9.88
C ASP A 133 -18.65 11.17 -9.96
N GLN A 134 -18.11 11.33 -11.18
CA GLN A 134 -16.71 11.67 -11.41
C GLN A 134 -16.35 13.08 -10.91
N GLU A 135 -17.15 14.10 -11.24
CA GLU A 135 -16.91 15.47 -10.76
C GLU A 135 -16.96 15.52 -9.24
N PHE A 136 -17.88 14.79 -8.63
CA PHE A 136 -17.98 14.73 -7.18
C PHE A 136 -16.79 13.99 -6.55
N ALA A 137 -16.31 12.90 -7.16
CA ALA A 137 -15.11 12.21 -6.72
C ALA A 137 -13.86 13.12 -6.76
N ILE A 138 -13.70 13.90 -7.84
CA ILE A 138 -12.59 14.87 -7.98
C ILE A 138 -12.63 15.92 -6.86
N GLU A 139 -13.81 16.46 -6.53
CA GLU A 139 -13.93 17.44 -5.42
C GLU A 139 -13.62 16.82 -4.06
N ILE A 140 -14.01 15.57 -3.83
CA ILE A 140 -13.66 14.82 -2.61
C ILE A 140 -12.15 14.60 -2.52
N GLU A 141 -11.53 14.12 -3.58
CA GLU A 141 -10.07 13.92 -3.63
C GLU A 141 -9.31 15.24 -3.45
N HIS A 142 -9.76 16.32 -4.09
CA HIS A 142 -9.19 17.64 -3.91
C HIS A 142 -9.25 18.07 -2.44
N ALA A 143 -10.43 17.98 -1.81
CA ALA A 143 -10.60 18.32 -0.40
C ALA A 143 -9.72 17.44 0.50
N ALA A 144 -9.66 16.13 0.24
CA ALA A 144 -8.81 15.20 1.00
C ALA A 144 -7.34 15.62 0.96
N ARG A 145 -6.82 15.95 -0.22
CA ARG A 145 -5.43 16.37 -0.40
C ARG A 145 -5.15 17.73 0.24
N GLN A 146 -6.08 18.67 0.18
CA GLN A 146 -5.96 19.96 0.90
C GLN A 146 -5.91 19.77 2.42
N HIS A 147 -6.56 18.74 2.95
CA HIS A 147 -6.53 18.36 4.37
C HIS A 147 -5.36 17.44 4.74
N GLY A 148 -4.38 17.26 3.85
CA GLY A 148 -3.13 16.54 4.13
C GLY A 148 -3.14 15.07 3.79
N SER A 149 -4.14 14.56 3.05
CA SER A 149 -4.09 13.19 2.52
C SER A 149 -2.90 13.05 1.55
N LEU A 150 -2.20 11.93 1.64
CA LEU A 150 -1.12 11.59 0.71
C LEU A 150 -1.64 11.29 -0.71
N GLY A 151 -2.96 11.15 -0.89
CA GLY A 151 -3.61 10.96 -2.18
C GLY A 151 -3.28 9.64 -2.87
N ILE A 152 -2.85 8.64 -2.11
CA ILE A 152 -2.47 7.33 -2.63
C ILE A 152 -3.23 6.25 -1.91
N PHE A 153 -3.87 5.36 -2.68
CA PHE A 153 -4.36 4.08 -2.21
C PHE A 153 -3.37 2.98 -2.57
N ARG A 154 -3.07 2.11 -1.62
CA ARG A 154 -2.17 0.96 -1.83
C ARG A 154 -2.89 -0.30 -1.44
N ILE A 155 -3.18 -1.11 -2.42
CA ILE A 155 -3.80 -2.41 -2.25
C ILE A 155 -2.80 -3.51 -2.54
N PHE A 156 -3.10 -4.68 -2.00
CA PHE A 156 -2.35 -5.89 -2.30
C PHE A 156 -3.12 -6.70 -3.35
N GLY A 157 -2.48 -6.98 -4.48
CA GLY A 157 -3.08 -7.72 -5.58
C GLY A 157 -2.38 -7.43 -6.90
N ARG A 158 -2.81 -8.12 -7.95
CA ARG A 158 -2.33 -7.90 -9.32
C ARG A 158 -3.28 -6.95 -10.03
N SER A 159 -2.70 -6.04 -10.83
CA SER A 159 -3.47 -5.13 -11.72
C SER A 159 -4.57 -4.34 -11.00
N MET A 160 -4.32 -4.01 -9.73
CA MET A 160 -5.28 -3.27 -8.93
C MET A 160 -4.89 -1.80 -8.96
N GLU A 161 -5.20 -1.14 -10.03
CA GLU A 161 -5.08 0.31 -10.22
C GLU A 161 -6.39 0.96 -9.81
N ILE A 162 -6.35 1.84 -8.82
CA ILE A 162 -7.54 2.52 -8.32
C ILE A 162 -7.13 3.89 -7.79
N PHE A 163 -8.04 4.83 -7.90
CA PHE A 163 -7.92 6.18 -7.32
C PHE A 163 -7.92 6.13 -5.79
N MET A 164 -8.23 7.21 -5.11
CA MET A 164 -8.38 7.19 -3.65
C MET A 164 -9.55 6.34 -3.19
N GLY A 165 -10.44 5.99 -4.08
CA GLY A 165 -11.61 5.18 -3.86
C GLY A 165 -12.64 5.37 -4.96
N ASN A 166 -13.91 5.10 -4.66
CA ASN A 166 -15.02 5.23 -5.60
C ASN A 166 -16.13 6.14 -5.06
N VAL A 167 -16.76 6.83 -6.00
CA VAL A 167 -18.07 7.47 -5.80
C VAL A 167 -19.02 6.87 -6.82
N LEU A 168 -20.06 6.21 -6.35
CA LEU A 168 -21.02 5.50 -7.22
C LEU A 168 -22.42 5.99 -6.97
N ALA A 169 -23.15 6.28 -8.07
CA ALA A 169 -24.51 6.75 -8.03
C ALA A 169 -25.39 6.07 -9.08
N GLY A 170 -26.70 5.97 -8.83
CA GLY A 170 -27.67 5.42 -9.76
C GLY A 170 -27.33 4.00 -10.22
N GLU A 171 -27.57 3.70 -11.50
CA GLU A 171 -27.34 2.37 -12.07
C GLU A 171 -25.85 1.93 -12.04
N ASN A 172 -24.93 2.90 -12.03
CA ASN A 172 -23.52 2.60 -11.91
C ASN A 172 -23.14 1.95 -10.57
N ALA A 173 -23.92 2.22 -9.51
CA ALA A 173 -23.70 1.60 -8.20
C ALA A 173 -24.02 0.10 -8.17
N ASP A 174 -24.85 -0.38 -9.09
CA ASP A 174 -25.20 -1.80 -9.24
C ASP A 174 -24.32 -2.52 -10.29
N THR A 175 -23.42 -1.79 -10.95
CA THR A 175 -22.56 -2.38 -11.99
C THR A 175 -21.37 -3.10 -11.37
N PRO A 176 -21.20 -4.42 -11.63
CA PRO A 176 -20.05 -5.16 -11.11
C PRO A 176 -18.76 -4.78 -11.87
N THR A 177 -17.63 -4.86 -11.18
CA THR A 177 -16.30 -4.82 -11.80
C THR A 177 -15.78 -6.24 -12.07
N PRO A 178 -14.94 -6.43 -13.10
CA PRO A 178 -14.27 -7.71 -13.33
C PRO A 178 -13.08 -7.96 -12.36
N TYR A 179 -12.69 -6.99 -11.57
CA TYR A 179 -11.63 -7.15 -10.58
C TYR A 179 -12.16 -7.93 -9.36
N ASP A 180 -11.30 -8.76 -8.77
CA ASP A 180 -11.57 -9.41 -7.47
C ASP A 180 -11.43 -8.39 -6.34
N PHE A 181 -12.45 -7.53 -6.21
CA PHE A 181 -12.44 -6.36 -5.36
C PHE A 181 -13.85 -6.03 -4.86
N ALA A 182 -13.97 -5.46 -3.67
CA ALA A 182 -15.26 -5.14 -3.05
C ALA A 182 -15.98 -3.92 -3.67
N MET A 183 -15.31 -3.17 -4.52
CA MET A 183 -15.88 -1.99 -5.19
C MET A 183 -16.42 -2.37 -6.56
N GLY A 184 -17.41 -1.63 -7.05
CA GLY A 184 -18.03 -1.82 -8.36
C GLY A 184 -17.86 -0.60 -9.25
N GLY A 185 -18.80 -0.46 -10.20
CA GLY A 185 -18.86 0.60 -11.19
C GLY A 185 -18.22 0.21 -12.53
N ALA A 186 -18.77 0.78 -13.60
CA ALA A 186 -18.31 0.49 -14.97
C ALA A 186 -16.98 1.15 -15.32
N GLY A 187 -16.60 2.23 -14.61
CA GLY A 187 -15.46 3.05 -15.01
C GLY A 187 -15.78 3.95 -16.20
N LEU A 188 -14.81 4.80 -16.55
CA LEU A 188 -14.93 5.73 -17.68
C LEU A 188 -14.47 5.12 -19.01
N ASP A 189 -13.72 4.02 -18.95
CA ASP A 189 -13.13 3.36 -20.11
C ASP A 189 -12.93 1.87 -19.83
N ASP A 190 -13.09 1.05 -20.87
CA ASP A 190 -12.95 -0.42 -20.77
C ASP A 190 -11.55 -0.88 -20.29
N SER A 191 -10.54 -0.03 -20.38
CA SER A 191 -9.21 -0.34 -19.86
C SER A 191 -9.11 -0.24 -18.33
N LEU A 192 -10.05 0.47 -17.68
CA LEU A 192 -10.15 0.60 -16.23
C LEU A 192 -11.64 0.51 -15.80
N PRO A 193 -12.24 -0.70 -15.87
CA PRO A 193 -13.66 -0.92 -15.64
C PRO A 193 -14.01 -0.98 -14.14
N ILE A 194 -13.78 0.10 -13.44
CA ILE A 194 -14.08 0.28 -12.02
C ILE A 194 -14.35 1.75 -11.70
N GLY A 195 -15.30 1.98 -10.81
CA GLY A 195 -15.57 3.32 -10.27
C GLY A 195 -16.51 4.17 -11.11
N CYS A 196 -16.34 5.47 -11.01
CA CYS A 196 -17.18 6.47 -11.68
C CYS A 196 -17.24 6.24 -13.19
N ASN A 197 -18.41 6.48 -13.77
CA ASN A 197 -18.63 6.38 -15.21
C ASN A 197 -19.24 7.64 -15.86
N GLY A 198 -19.31 8.75 -15.12
CA GLY A 198 -19.92 9.99 -15.57
C GLY A 198 -21.43 10.06 -15.34
N THR A 199 -22.00 9.16 -14.54
CA THR A 199 -23.42 9.20 -14.18
C THR A 199 -23.74 10.51 -13.44
N THR A 200 -24.74 11.26 -13.95
CA THR A 200 -25.23 12.48 -13.27
C THR A 200 -25.99 12.10 -12.00
N ILE A 201 -25.58 12.67 -10.88
CA ILE A 201 -26.23 12.48 -9.58
C ILE A 201 -27.56 13.26 -9.57
N ARG A 202 -28.65 12.60 -9.23
CA ARG A 202 -30.01 13.16 -9.20
C ARG A 202 -30.56 13.18 -7.79
N ARG A 203 -31.46 14.12 -7.52
CA ARG A 203 -32.21 14.17 -6.26
C ARG A 203 -32.94 12.86 -5.97
N GLY A 204 -32.82 12.38 -4.72
CA GLY A 204 -33.46 11.15 -4.27
C GLY A 204 -32.70 9.88 -4.61
N GLN A 205 -31.55 9.99 -5.26
CA GLN A 205 -30.63 8.88 -5.42
C GLN A 205 -29.68 8.81 -4.22
N THR A 206 -29.35 7.60 -3.83
CA THR A 206 -28.23 7.35 -2.92
C THR A 206 -26.91 7.47 -3.64
N VAL A 207 -25.91 8.00 -2.98
CA VAL A 207 -24.54 8.11 -3.46
C VAL A 207 -23.64 7.39 -2.49
N MET A 208 -23.02 6.30 -2.92
CA MET A 208 -21.99 5.60 -2.15
C MET A 208 -20.66 6.31 -2.34
N VAL A 209 -20.02 6.64 -1.26
CA VAL A 209 -18.64 7.15 -1.23
C VAL A 209 -17.81 6.18 -0.42
N ASP A 210 -16.86 5.55 -1.07
CA ASP A 210 -15.95 4.57 -0.51
C ASP A 210 -14.52 4.98 -0.84
N ILE A 211 -13.84 5.59 0.12
CA ILE A 211 -12.50 6.14 -0.08
C ILE A 211 -11.56 5.79 1.06
N ASN A 212 -10.28 5.73 0.75
CA ASN A 212 -9.24 5.57 1.73
C ASN A 212 -8.85 6.90 2.41
N GLY A 213 -8.44 6.82 3.67
CA GLY A 213 -7.80 7.90 4.40
C GLY A 213 -6.33 7.58 4.61
N ASN A 214 -5.45 8.28 3.93
CA ASN A 214 -3.99 8.12 4.07
C ASN A 214 -3.33 9.43 4.47
N PHE A 215 -3.33 9.72 5.77
CA PHE A 215 -2.82 11.00 6.33
C PHE A 215 -1.50 10.83 7.07
N THR A 216 -1.17 9.62 7.54
CA THR A 216 0.04 9.35 8.34
C THR A 216 0.93 8.26 7.74
N GLY A 217 0.59 7.75 6.54
CA GLY A 217 1.20 6.54 5.99
C GLY A 217 0.55 5.24 6.48
N TYR A 218 -0.32 5.32 7.50
CA TYR A 218 -1.26 4.25 7.89
C TYR A 218 -2.63 4.59 7.34
N MET A 219 -3.15 3.72 6.50
CA MET A 219 -4.40 3.91 5.80
C MET A 219 -5.58 3.50 6.68
N THR A 220 -6.68 4.24 6.53
CA THR A 220 -8.01 3.88 7.00
C THR A 220 -8.93 3.70 5.80
N ASP A 221 -9.95 2.93 5.99
CA ASP A 221 -10.95 2.62 4.97
C ASP A 221 -12.33 2.95 5.52
N LEU A 222 -13.15 3.62 4.73
CA LEU A 222 -14.46 4.09 5.17
C LEU A 222 -15.42 4.24 3.99
N THR A 223 -16.57 3.61 4.11
CA THR A 223 -17.69 3.76 3.18
C THR A 223 -18.88 4.41 3.85
N ARG A 224 -19.52 5.34 3.17
CA ARG A 224 -20.81 5.93 3.57
C ARG A 224 -21.71 6.12 2.36
N VAL A 225 -23.01 6.09 2.65
CA VAL A 225 -24.05 6.40 1.67
C VAL A 225 -24.70 7.73 2.08
N PHE A 226 -24.85 8.60 1.13
CA PHE A 226 -25.44 9.93 1.24
C PHE A 226 -26.74 10.01 0.45
#